data_3e219e7d0e7117e2abe81e46361e41a5
#
_entry.id   3e219e7d0e7117e2abe81e46361e41a5
#
_cell.length_a   1.000
_cell.length_b   1.000
_cell.length_c   1.000
_cell.angle_alpha   90.00
_cell.angle_beta   90.00
_cell.angle_gamma   90.00
#
_symmetry.space_group_name_H-M   'P 1'
#
loop_
_entity.id
_entity.type
_entity.pdbx_description
1 polymer ?
#
loop_
_entity_poly.entity_id
_entity_poly.type
_entity_poly.pdbx_seq_one_letter_code
_entity_poly.pdbx_strand_id
1 'polypeptide(L)'
;YLAPQLYWSLASSGQPFAGLLGWWAQQNTQRRHLWPGMAAYRVADGSSSPYAATEIANQVLATRSATLAGTGVTGGLLYNATAVRTDRGGLTTLLGGGVYATPAIPPATPWLDAAPPPAPTVAVTTGGTALTVAITPGAGEGATRWLVRWRDGTTWRQRVYPATQRSVALTAPAGVSAVDGIVVNALDAVWNASADAVWRPGS
;
A
#
# COMPACT_ATOMS: atom_id res chain seq x y z
N TYR A 1 -7.65 15.22 -0.78
CA TYR A 1 -8.40 14.10 -0.18
C TYR A 1 -9.45 14.60 0.80
N LEU A 2 -10.44 13.74 1.08
CA LEU A 2 -11.42 13.93 2.14
C LEU A 2 -11.22 12.83 3.19
N ALA A 3 -11.25 13.20 4.47
CA ALA A 3 -11.06 12.26 5.58
C ALA A 3 -12.23 12.35 6.56
N PRO A 4 -13.38 11.71 6.28
CA PRO A 4 -14.51 11.69 7.20
C PRO A 4 -14.15 10.88 8.45
N GLN A 5 -14.59 11.37 9.63
CA GLN A 5 -14.36 10.72 10.91
C GLN A 5 -15.38 9.61 11.12
N LEU A 6 -15.05 8.38 10.73
CA LEU A 6 -15.93 7.22 10.89
C LEU A 6 -15.56 6.44 12.17
N TYR A 7 -15.79 7.08 13.33
CA TYR A 7 -15.35 6.57 14.64
C TYR A 7 -16.31 5.57 15.28
N TRP A 8 -17.18 4.94 14.50
CA TRP A 8 -18.10 3.89 14.93
C TRP A 8 -17.56 2.50 14.58
N SER A 9 -18.00 1.49 15.33
CA SER A 9 -17.63 0.11 15.03
C SER A 9 -18.37 -0.43 13.82
N LEU A 10 -17.85 -1.53 13.26
CA LEU A 10 -18.56 -2.29 12.22
C LEU A 10 -19.90 -2.82 12.70
N ALA A 11 -20.02 -3.12 14.01
CA ALA A 11 -21.22 -3.66 14.63
C ALA A 11 -22.18 -2.57 15.19
N SER A 12 -21.91 -1.28 14.97
CA SER A 12 -22.80 -0.20 15.43
C SER A 12 -24.19 -0.32 14.79
N SER A 13 -25.24 -0.34 15.60
CA SER A 13 -26.61 -0.53 15.12
C SER A 13 -27.17 0.69 14.36
N GLY A 14 -26.76 1.90 14.72
CA GLY A 14 -27.26 3.13 14.09
C GLY A 14 -26.37 3.66 12.97
N GLN A 15 -25.06 3.56 13.16
CA GLN A 15 -24.05 4.16 12.29
C GLN A 15 -22.86 3.20 12.09
N PRO A 16 -23.06 2.04 11.44
CA PRO A 16 -21.99 1.10 11.24
C PRO A 16 -20.92 1.67 10.30
N PHE A 17 -19.65 1.47 10.62
CA PHE A 17 -18.50 1.96 9.84
C PHE A 17 -18.65 1.69 8.34
N ALA A 18 -18.96 0.45 7.96
CA ALA A 18 -19.10 0.05 6.56
C ALA A 18 -20.26 0.78 5.85
N GLY A 19 -21.38 1.00 6.52
CA GLY A 19 -22.52 1.74 5.97
C GLY A 19 -22.18 3.21 5.73
N LEU A 20 -21.53 3.84 6.70
CA LEU A 20 -21.06 5.23 6.55
C LEU A 20 -20.01 5.36 5.45
N LEU A 21 -19.06 4.41 5.37
CA LEU A 21 -18.06 4.39 4.31
C LEU A 21 -18.72 4.29 2.92
N GLY A 22 -19.70 3.41 2.77
CA GLY A 22 -20.45 3.26 1.51
C GLY A 22 -21.21 4.54 1.14
N TRP A 23 -21.82 5.21 2.11
CA TRP A 23 -22.49 6.49 1.87
C TRP A 23 -21.50 7.59 1.41
N TRP A 24 -20.36 7.75 2.10
CA TRP A 24 -19.33 8.70 1.70
C TRP A 24 -18.74 8.39 0.31
N ALA A 25 -18.56 7.10 0.00
CA ALA A 25 -18.10 6.67 -1.33
C ALA A 25 -19.08 7.10 -2.45
N GLN A 26 -20.41 7.02 -2.20
CA GLN A 26 -21.43 7.49 -3.14
C GLN A 26 -21.41 9.02 -3.31
N GLN A 27 -21.09 9.78 -2.25
CA GLN A 27 -20.97 11.25 -2.35
C GLN A 27 -19.69 11.68 -3.09
N ASN A 28 -18.71 10.80 -3.23
CA ASN A 28 -17.42 11.09 -3.88
C ASN A 28 -17.51 11.05 -5.42
N THR A 29 -18.42 11.83 -5.98
CA THR A 29 -18.69 11.87 -7.44
C THR A 29 -17.49 12.27 -8.28
N GLN A 30 -16.55 13.04 -7.72
CA GLN A 30 -15.30 13.46 -8.34
C GLN A 30 -14.17 12.43 -8.21
N ARG A 31 -14.41 11.29 -7.57
CA ARG A 31 -13.44 10.22 -7.33
C ARG A 31 -12.11 10.71 -6.76
N ARG A 32 -12.16 11.70 -5.87
CA ARG A 32 -10.99 12.14 -5.11
C ARG A 32 -10.63 11.10 -4.05
N HIS A 33 -9.42 11.17 -3.50
CA HIS A 33 -9.05 10.28 -2.42
C HIS A 33 -9.98 10.44 -1.23
N LEU A 34 -10.61 9.35 -0.80
CA LEU A 34 -11.44 9.25 0.38
C LEU A 34 -10.74 8.34 1.38
N TRP A 35 -10.36 8.89 2.54
CA TRP A 35 -9.63 8.20 3.59
C TRP A 35 -10.40 8.22 4.91
N PRO A 36 -11.22 7.20 5.20
CA PRO A 36 -11.99 7.17 6.44
C PRO A 36 -11.08 7.19 7.66
N GLY A 37 -11.43 8.04 8.63
CA GLY A 37 -10.81 8.09 9.95
C GLY A 37 -11.35 6.95 10.82
N MET A 38 -10.44 6.15 11.37
CA MET A 38 -10.73 5.01 12.26
C MET A 38 -10.33 5.37 13.69
N ALA A 39 -11.16 4.99 14.66
CA ALA A 39 -10.98 5.35 16.07
C ALA A 39 -9.96 4.43 16.77
N ALA A 40 -8.69 4.44 16.33
CA ALA A 40 -7.62 3.66 16.97
C ALA A 40 -7.45 3.99 18.46
N TYR A 41 -7.80 5.21 18.89
CA TYR A 41 -7.75 5.63 20.29
C TYR A 41 -8.69 4.83 21.20
N ARG A 42 -9.73 4.19 20.63
CA ARG A 42 -10.67 3.35 21.39
C ARG A 42 -10.15 1.95 21.67
N VAL A 43 -9.05 1.55 21.05
CA VAL A 43 -8.47 0.22 21.31
C VAL A 43 -7.93 0.17 22.73
N ALA A 44 -8.45 -0.75 23.56
CA ALA A 44 -8.05 -0.93 24.96
C ALA A 44 -7.91 0.40 25.73
N ASP A 45 -8.90 1.31 25.57
CA ASP A 45 -8.86 2.67 26.12
C ASP A 45 -9.29 2.77 27.59
N GLY A 46 -9.66 1.63 28.22
CA GLY A 46 -10.12 1.56 29.59
C GLY A 46 -11.58 1.93 29.80
N SER A 47 -12.33 2.26 28.75
CA SER A 47 -13.78 2.51 28.82
C SER A 47 -14.58 1.22 29.06
N SER A 48 -15.86 1.35 29.32
CA SER A 48 -16.77 0.20 29.48
C SER A 48 -17.01 -0.59 28.18
N SER A 49 -16.63 -0.04 27.04
CA SER A 49 -16.81 -0.67 25.71
C SER A 49 -15.63 -0.34 24.79
N PRO A 50 -14.42 -0.82 25.15
CA PRO A 50 -13.23 -0.58 24.34
C PRO A 50 -13.30 -1.36 23.02
N TYR A 51 -12.55 -0.90 22.00
CA TYR A 51 -12.35 -1.71 20.81
C TYR A 51 -11.27 -2.76 21.06
N ALA A 52 -11.47 -3.94 20.49
CA ALA A 52 -10.36 -4.87 20.25
C ALA A 52 -9.51 -4.35 19.09
N ALA A 53 -8.21 -4.69 19.04
CA ALA A 53 -7.34 -4.34 17.91
C ALA A 53 -7.87 -4.91 16.57
N THR A 54 -8.56 -6.05 16.60
CA THR A 54 -9.22 -6.68 15.44
C THR A 54 -10.32 -5.82 14.83
N GLU A 55 -10.98 -4.96 15.60
CA GLU A 55 -11.95 -4.02 15.05
C GLU A 55 -11.31 -3.10 14.02
N ILE A 56 -10.15 -2.51 14.35
CA ILE A 56 -9.41 -1.63 13.43
C ILE A 56 -8.89 -2.42 12.21
N ALA A 57 -8.37 -3.64 12.41
CA ALA A 57 -7.94 -4.49 11.30
C ALA A 57 -9.09 -4.79 10.33
N ASN A 58 -10.28 -5.08 10.87
CA ASN A 58 -11.49 -5.33 10.06
C ASN A 58 -11.99 -4.06 9.35
N GLN A 59 -11.88 -2.89 9.96
CA GLN A 59 -12.17 -1.61 9.30
C GLN A 59 -11.20 -1.34 8.14
N VAL A 60 -9.91 -1.68 8.30
CA VAL A 60 -8.93 -1.62 7.18
C VAL A 60 -9.34 -2.56 6.05
N LEU A 61 -9.78 -3.79 6.36
CA LEU A 61 -10.25 -4.73 5.35
C LEU A 61 -11.51 -4.22 4.62
N ALA A 62 -12.48 -3.66 5.34
CA ALA A 62 -13.66 -3.04 4.76
C ALA A 62 -13.28 -1.87 3.82
N THR A 63 -12.30 -1.05 4.23
CA THR A 63 -11.77 0.05 3.42
C THR A 63 -11.13 -0.47 2.13
N ARG A 64 -10.35 -1.54 2.19
CA ARG A 64 -9.75 -2.19 1.00
C ARG A 64 -10.79 -2.79 0.06
N SER A 65 -11.84 -3.40 0.59
CA SER A 65 -12.94 -3.91 -0.22
C SER A 65 -13.63 -2.79 -1.00
N ALA A 66 -13.83 -1.62 -0.38
CA ALA A 66 -14.35 -0.44 -1.04
C ALA A 66 -13.38 0.09 -2.12
N THR A 67 -12.06 0.03 -1.89
CA THR A 67 -11.04 0.39 -2.88
C THR A 67 -11.14 -0.49 -4.13
N LEU A 68 -11.25 -1.79 -3.95
CA LEU A 68 -11.37 -2.75 -5.05
C LEU A 68 -12.66 -2.54 -5.88
N ALA A 69 -13.70 -1.99 -5.28
CA ALA A 69 -14.93 -1.62 -5.96
C ALA A 69 -14.83 -0.30 -6.76
N GLY A 70 -13.67 0.35 -6.80
CA GLY A 70 -13.44 1.56 -7.60
C GLY A 70 -14.16 2.81 -7.09
N THR A 71 -14.41 2.89 -5.78
CA THR A 71 -15.22 3.95 -5.15
C THR A 71 -14.45 5.25 -4.85
N GLY A 72 -13.15 5.33 -5.15
CA GLY A 72 -12.27 6.44 -4.76
C GLY A 72 -11.77 6.33 -3.30
N VAL A 73 -12.20 5.35 -2.54
CA VAL A 73 -11.60 5.00 -1.25
C VAL A 73 -10.23 4.40 -1.53
N THR A 74 -9.15 5.05 -1.09
CA THR A 74 -7.78 4.67 -1.48
C THR A 74 -6.83 4.54 -0.30
N GLY A 75 -7.34 4.63 0.92
CA GLY A 75 -6.56 4.52 2.14
C GLY A 75 -7.42 4.79 3.36
N GLY A 76 -6.80 4.96 4.52
CA GLY A 76 -7.47 5.29 5.77
C GLY A 76 -6.55 5.99 6.75
N LEU A 77 -7.11 6.60 7.77
CA LEU A 77 -6.39 7.32 8.81
C LEU A 77 -6.67 6.67 10.17
N LEU A 78 -5.61 6.40 10.92
CA LEU A 78 -5.73 5.90 12.30
C LEU A 78 -5.65 7.07 13.27
N TYR A 79 -6.73 7.40 13.94
CA TYR A 79 -6.77 8.40 14.98
C TYR A 79 -6.81 7.71 16.35
N ASN A 80 -5.77 7.84 17.20
CA ASN A 80 -4.65 8.71 17.04
C ASN A 80 -3.30 7.95 16.98
N ALA A 81 -2.22 8.68 16.70
CA ALA A 81 -0.87 8.13 16.63
C ALA A 81 -0.39 7.50 17.95
N THR A 82 -0.89 7.96 19.10
CA THR A 82 -0.49 7.41 20.41
C THR A 82 -0.86 5.94 20.54
N ALA A 83 -2.09 5.54 20.13
CA ALA A 83 -2.52 4.15 20.20
C ALA A 83 -1.64 3.23 19.35
N VAL A 84 -1.21 3.72 18.17
CA VAL A 84 -0.30 3.00 17.26
C VAL A 84 1.11 2.93 17.87
N ARG A 85 1.66 4.07 18.30
CA ARG A 85 3.03 4.14 18.82
C ARG A 85 3.26 3.33 20.10
N THR A 86 2.24 3.21 20.94
CA THR A 86 2.32 2.45 22.20
C THR A 86 1.85 1.00 22.06
N ASP A 87 1.58 0.55 20.85
CA ASP A 87 1.02 -0.79 20.55
C ASP A 87 -0.17 -1.15 21.46
N ARG A 88 -1.07 -0.19 21.67
CA ARG A 88 -2.17 -0.36 22.60
C ARG A 88 -3.03 -1.57 22.24
N GLY A 89 -3.22 -2.48 23.17
CA GLY A 89 -3.94 -3.73 22.95
C GLY A 89 -3.38 -4.60 21.82
N GLY A 90 -2.09 -4.48 21.50
CA GLY A 90 -1.45 -5.22 20.40
C GLY A 90 -1.79 -4.71 19.01
N LEU A 91 -2.29 -3.47 18.88
CA LEU A 91 -2.77 -2.90 17.61
C LEU A 91 -1.69 -2.88 16.54
N THR A 92 -0.51 -2.35 16.84
CA THR A 92 0.58 -2.19 15.86
C THR A 92 1.15 -3.55 15.46
N THR A 93 1.32 -4.44 16.45
CA THR A 93 1.76 -5.82 16.20
C THR A 93 0.78 -6.56 15.28
N LEU A 94 -0.53 -6.45 15.53
CA LEU A 94 -1.56 -7.07 14.70
C LEU A 94 -1.58 -6.50 13.29
N LEU A 95 -1.57 -5.17 13.15
CA LEU A 95 -1.62 -4.52 11.83
C LEU A 95 -0.36 -4.80 11.02
N GLY A 96 0.82 -4.71 11.64
CA GLY A 96 2.12 -4.94 11.00
C GLY A 96 2.37 -6.38 10.60
N GLY A 97 1.88 -7.35 11.38
CA GLY A 97 1.94 -8.77 11.04
C GLY A 97 0.83 -9.24 10.08
N GLY A 98 -0.19 -8.41 9.83
CA GLY A 98 -1.37 -8.72 9.05
C GLY A 98 -1.61 -7.75 7.89
N VAL A 99 -2.62 -6.89 8.04
CA VAL A 99 -3.09 -6.02 6.94
C VAL A 99 -2.06 -5.01 6.44
N TYR A 100 -1.03 -4.71 7.20
CA TYR A 100 0.09 -3.84 6.81
C TYR A 100 1.44 -4.55 6.78
N ALA A 101 1.46 -5.87 6.64
CA ALA A 101 2.70 -6.65 6.53
C ALA A 101 3.56 -6.23 5.32
N THR A 102 2.94 -5.72 4.27
CA THR A 102 3.62 -5.15 3.11
C THR A 102 3.42 -3.63 3.07
N PRO A 103 4.48 -2.83 2.90
CA PRO A 103 4.37 -1.38 2.76
C PRO A 103 3.42 -1.00 1.61
N ALA A 104 2.49 -0.08 1.87
CA ALA A 104 1.60 0.45 0.85
C ALA A 104 2.32 1.50 -0.01
N ILE A 105 1.86 1.63 -1.25
CA ILE A 105 2.28 2.69 -2.16
C ILE A 105 1.21 3.77 -2.13
N PRO A 106 1.57 5.08 -2.06
CA PRO A 106 0.60 6.14 -2.20
C PRO A 106 -0.21 5.98 -3.49
N PRO A 107 -1.52 6.19 -3.44
CA PRO A 107 -2.35 6.09 -4.64
C PRO A 107 -2.05 7.25 -5.60
N ALA A 108 -2.14 6.98 -6.89
CA ALA A 108 -1.99 8.00 -7.93
C ALA A 108 -3.05 9.11 -7.81
N THR A 109 -2.69 10.33 -8.19
CA THR A 109 -3.59 11.48 -8.22
C THR A 109 -3.89 11.91 -9.67
N PRO A 110 -4.65 11.10 -10.44
CA PRO A 110 -4.81 11.27 -11.88
C PRO A 110 -5.51 12.57 -12.29
N TRP A 111 -6.12 13.29 -11.38
CA TRP A 111 -6.69 14.62 -11.62
C TRP A 111 -5.64 15.76 -11.63
N LEU A 112 -4.39 15.48 -11.20
CA LEU A 112 -3.27 16.41 -11.33
C LEU A 112 -2.46 16.10 -12.59
N ASP A 113 -2.26 14.83 -12.86
CA ASP A 113 -1.63 14.29 -14.04
C ASP A 113 -2.15 12.87 -14.27
N ALA A 114 -2.62 12.57 -15.48
CA ALA A 114 -3.13 11.25 -15.84
C ALA A 114 -2.19 10.45 -16.75
N ALA A 115 -1.07 11.04 -17.18
CA ALA A 115 -0.13 10.39 -18.08
C ALA A 115 0.92 9.60 -17.28
N PRO A 116 0.95 8.26 -17.35
CA PRO A 116 1.98 7.49 -16.67
C PRO A 116 3.34 7.66 -17.38
N PRO A 117 4.46 7.60 -16.66
CA PRO A 117 5.78 7.63 -17.28
C PRO A 117 6.01 6.40 -18.16
N PRO A 118 6.93 6.46 -19.14
CA PRO A 118 7.30 5.32 -19.97
C PRO A 118 7.87 4.17 -19.11
N ALA A 119 7.58 2.93 -19.53
CA ALA A 119 8.12 1.75 -18.86
C ALA A 119 9.66 1.73 -18.93
N PRO A 120 10.35 1.39 -17.84
CA PRO A 120 11.79 1.17 -17.87
C PRO A 120 12.12 -0.14 -18.60
N THR A 121 13.40 -0.34 -18.91
CA THR A 121 13.95 -1.67 -19.22
C THR A 121 14.78 -2.15 -18.05
N VAL A 122 14.83 -3.46 -17.85
CA VAL A 122 15.56 -4.08 -16.74
C VAL A 122 16.54 -5.14 -17.27
N ALA A 123 17.75 -5.13 -16.73
CA ALA A 123 18.73 -6.18 -16.90
C ALA A 123 19.11 -6.74 -15.53
N VAL A 124 19.12 -8.06 -15.38
CA VAL A 124 19.42 -8.70 -14.10
C VAL A 124 20.65 -9.57 -14.22
N THR A 125 21.60 -9.36 -13.32
CA THR A 125 22.78 -10.22 -13.16
C THR A 125 22.68 -10.98 -11.86
N THR A 126 23.02 -12.27 -11.90
CA THR A 126 22.97 -13.17 -10.75
C THR A 126 24.38 -13.38 -10.20
N GLY A 127 24.54 -13.28 -8.88
CA GLY A 127 25.78 -13.54 -8.17
C GLY A 127 25.51 -14.35 -6.90
N GLY A 128 25.46 -15.68 -7.03
CA GLY A 128 25.07 -16.55 -5.91
C GLY A 128 23.61 -16.31 -5.46
N THR A 129 23.39 -15.94 -4.20
CA THR A 129 22.07 -15.61 -3.66
C THR A 129 21.66 -14.15 -3.85
N ALA A 130 22.54 -13.33 -4.40
CA ALA A 130 22.30 -11.92 -4.68
C ALA A 130 21.97 -11.68 -6.16
N LEU A 131 21.06 -10.76 -6.42
CA LEU A 131 20.69 -10.29 -7.75
C LEU A 131 20.96 -8.80 -7.83
N THR A 132 21.52 -8.35 -8.93
CA THR A 132 21.63 -6.92 -9.24
C THR A 132 20.68 -6.60 -10.38
N VAL A 133 19.75 -5.69 -10.13
CA VAL A 133 18.76 -5.20 -11.11
C VAL A 133 19.25 -3.84 -11.62
N ALA A 134 19.71 -3.80 -12.85
CA ALA A 134 20.02 -2.55 -13.56
C ALA A 134 18.74 -2.02 -14.21
N ILE A 135 18.41 -0.74 -13.98
CA ILE A 135 17.19 -0.09 -14.44
C ILE A 135 17.56 1.04 -15.39
N THR A 136 17.08 0.94 -16.61
CA THR A 136 17.20 2.00 -17.63
C THR A 136 15.84 2.65 -17.83
N PRO A 137 15.70 3.98 -17.67
CA PRO A 137 14.42 4.66 -17.86
C PRO A 137 13.97 4.58 -19.32
N GLY A 138 12.67 4.55 -19.53
CA GLY A 138 12.08 4.78 -20.84
C GLY A 138 12.29 6.24 -21.31
N ALA A 139 12.21 6.46 -22.60
CA ALA A 139 12.34 7.79 -23.19
C ALA A 139 11.03 8.59 -23.02
N GLY A 140 11.13 9.82 -22.54
CA GLY A 140 9.97 10.71 -22.32
C GLY A 140 9.97 11.32 -20.93
N GLU A 141 8.79 11.48 -20.33
CA GLU A 141 8.64 12.02 -18.99
C GLU A 141 9.46 11.20 -17.97
N GLY A 142 10.23 11.90 -17.15
CA GLY A 142 11.16 11.27 -16.23
C GLY A 142 10.47 10.62 -15.02
N ALA A 143 10.80 9.38 -14.74
CA ALA A 143 10.46 8.76 -13.46
C ALA A 143 11.07 9.54 -12.29
N THR A 144 10.33 9.69 -11.21
CA THR A 144 10.84 10.22 -9.94
C THR A 144 11.25 9.09 -8.98
N ARG A 145 10.68 7.92 -9.15
CA ARG A 145 10.92 6.72 -8.34
C ARG A 145 10.82 5.45 -9.18
N TRP A 146 11.40 4.38 -8.66
CA TRP A 146 11.19 3.01 -9.11
C TRP A 146 10.40 2.24 -8.07
N LEU A 147 9.33 1.59 -8.46
CA LEU A 147 8.71 0.52 -7.69
C LEU A 147 9.32 -0.80 -8.14
N VAL A 148 10.09 -1.42 -7.28
CA VAL A 148 10.67 -2.74 -7.52
C VAL A 148 9.91 -3.75 -6.69
N ARG A 149 9.32 -4.72 -7.38
CA ARG A 149 8.62 -5.88 -6.78
C ARG A 149 9.40 -7.13 -7.15
N TRP A 150 9.60 -8.01 -6.21
CA TRP A 150 10.25 -9.28 -6.47
C TRP A 150 9.55 -10.41 -5.73
N ARG A 151 9.64 -11.60 -6.29
CA ARG A 151 9.07 -12.80 -5.69
C ARG A 151 10.17 -13.71 -5.19
N ASP A 152 10.05 -14.15 -3.96
CA ASP A 152 10.89 -15.17 -3.34
C ASP A 152 10.02 -16.40 -3.01
N GLY A 153 10.02 -17.41 -3.86
CA GLY A 153 9.11 -18.54 -3.76
C GLY A 153 7.66 -18.13 -3.97
N THR A 154 6.83 -18.14 -2.92
CA THR A 154 5.40 -17.77 -3.00
C THR A 154 5.13 -16.33 -2.56
N THR A 155 6.12 -15.63 -2.01
CA THR A 155 5.92 -14.33 -1.39
C THR A 155 6.40 -13.19 -2.28
N TRP A 156 5.51 -12.25 -2.58
CA TRP A 156 5.86 -11.00 -3.23
C TRP A 156 6.31 -9.98 -2.20
N ARG A 157 7.44 -9.32 -2.50
CA ARG A 157 7.96 -8.18 -1.74
C ARG A 157 8.02 -6.97 -2.63
N GLN A 158 8.04 -5.78 -2.03
CA GLN A 158 8.17 -4.54 -2.78
C GLN A 158 8.95 -3.47 -2.02
N ARG A 159 9.59 -2.60 -2.78
CA ARG A 159 10.25 -1.42 -2.28
C ARG A 159 10.26 -0.30 -3.32
N VAL A 160 10.16 0.93 -2.85
CA VAL A 160 10.30 2.13 -3.67
C VAL A 160 11.72 2.68 -3.51
N TYR A 161 12.35 2.99 -4.64
CA TYR A 161 13.68 3.58 -4.71
C TYR A 161 13.62 4.92 -5.44
N PRO A 162 14.51 5.88 -5.13
CA PRO A 162 14.60 7.11 -5.92
C PRO A 162 15.03 6.79 -7.36
N ALA A 163 14.52 7.52 -8.34
CA ALA A 163 14.84 7.26 -9.76
C ALA A 163 16.32 7.51 -10.12
N THR A 164 17.07 8.19 -9.26
CA THR A 164 18.52 8.34 -9.38
C THR A 164 19.29 7.05 -9.13
N GLN A 165 18.69 6.09 -8.39
CA GLN A 165 19.29 4.79 -8.14
C GLN A 165 18.99 3.85 -9.31
N ARG A 166 19.96 3.68 -10.21
CA ARG A 166 19.85 2.86 -11.43
C ARG A 166 20.23 1.40 -11.23
N SER A 167 20.69 1.04 -10.06
CA SER A 167 21.11 -0.33 -9.71
C SER A 167 20.56 -0.68 -8.33
N VAL A 168 19.86 -1.79 -8.23
CA VAL A 168 19.25 -2.28 -6.99
C VAL A 168 19.76 -3.69 -6.72
N ALA A 169 20.35 -3.89 -5.55
CA ALA A 169 20.70 -5.22 -5.07
C ALA A 169 19.52 -5.85 -4.34
N LEU A 170 19.14 -7.05 -4.73
CA LEU A 170 18.14 -7.88 -4.07
C LEU A 170 18.81 -9.15 -3.55
N THR A 171 18.51 -9.49 -2.29
CA THR A 171 19.02 -10.73 -1.69
C THR A 171 17.84 -11.58 -1.31
N ALA A 172 17.86 -12.85 -1.67
CA ALA A 172 16.86 -13.80 -1.20
C ALA A 172 16.97 -13.95 0.32
N PRO A 173 15.86 -13.97 1.06
CA PRO A 173 15.88 -14.26 2.49
C PRO A 173 16.53 -15.63 2.79
N ALA A 174 17.03 -15.78 4.01
CA ALA A 174 17.56 -17.07 4.46
C ALA A 174 16.49 -18.17 4.32
N GLY A 175 16.86 -19.29 3.69
CA GLY A 175 15.96 -20.42 3.45
C GLY A 175 15.15 -20.33 2.13
N VAL A 176 15.29 -19.25 1.36
CA VAL A 176 14.72 -19.12 0.00
C VAL A 176 15.82 -19.34 -1.03
N SER A 177 15.58 -20.27 -1.96
CA SER A 177 16.60 -20.71 -2.92
C SER A 177 16.95 -19.66 -3.98
N ALA A 178 16.00 -18.84 -4.41
CA ALA A 178 16.23 -17.78 -5.41
C ALA A 178 15.03 -16.81 -5.50
N VAL A 179 15.30 -15.59 -5.97
CA VAL A 179 14.27 -14.70 -6.52
C VAL A 179 13.91 -15.20 -7.91
N ASP A 180 12.64 -15.47 -8.17
CA ASP A 180 12.15 -16.12 -9.39
C ASP A 180 11.27 -15.19 -10.27
N GLY A 181 11.12 -13.96 -9.87
CA GLY A 181 10.40 -12.94 -10.64
C GLY A 181 10.69 -11.53 -10.13
N ILE A 182 10.90 -10.61 -11.06
CA ILE A 182 11.09 -9.18 -10.74
C ILE A 182 10.18 -8.37 -11.65
N VAL A 183 9.50 -7.39 -11.08
CA VAL A 183 8.68 -6.42 -11.81
C VAL A 183 9.09 -5.02 -11.38
N VAL A 184 9.41 -4.17 -12.34
CA VAL A 184 9.78 -2.78 -12.10
C VAL A 184 8.82 -1.85 -12.83
N ASN A 185 8.33 -0.85 -12.11
CA ASN A 185 7.58 0.26 -12.69
C ASN A 185 8.30 1.57 -12.43
N ALA A 186 8.27 2.46 -13.41
CA ALA A 186 8.54 3.86 -13.21
C ALA A 186 7.34 4.51 -12.51
N LEU A 187 7.59 5.38 -11.54
CA LEU A 187 6.57 6.21 -10.89
C LEU A 187 6.92 7.68 -11.13
N ASP A 188 5.92 8.47 -11.48
CA ASP A 188 6.06 9.93 -11.60
C ASP A 188 5.89 10.67 -10.26
N ALA A 189 5.79 11.99 -10.31
CA ALA A 189 5.64 12.84 -9.12
C ALA A 189 4.28 12.63 -8.41
N VAL A 190 3.25 12.24 -9.14
CA VAL A 190 1.88 12.03 -8.65
C VAL A 190 1.52 10.56 -8.51
N TRP A 191 2.53 9.68 -8.54
CA TRP A 191 2.42 8.23 -8.31
C TRP A 191 1.73 7.44 -9.42
N ASN A 192 1.57 7.98 -10.63
CA ASN A 192 1.20 7.15 -11.77
C ASN A 192 2.30 6.14 -12.03
N ALA A 193 1.90 4.89 -12.26
CA ALA A 193 2.82 3.80 -12.55
C ALA A 193 2.84 3.51 -14.05
N SER A 194 4.03 3.33 -14.61
CA SER A 194 4.23 2.83 -15.97
C SER A 194 3.69 1.40 -16.14
N ALA A 195 3.66 0.94 -17.38
CA ALA A 195 3.56 -0.49 -17.65
C ALA A 195 4.70 -1.26 -16.96
N ASP A 196 4.46 -2.55 -16.70
CA ASP A 196 5.40 -3.44 -16.03
C ASP A 196 6.62 -3.75 -16.91
N ALA A 197 7.83 -3.57 -16.38
CA ALA A 197 9.04 -4.20 -16.90
C ALA A 197 9.29 -5.48 -16.12
N VAL A 198 9.20 -6.63 -16.78
CA VAL A 198 9.22 -7.95 -16.14
C VAL A 198 10.51 -8.67 -16.46
N TRP A 199 11.12 -9.28 -15.46
CA TRP A 199 12.19 -10.25 -15.62
C TRP A 199 11.82 -11.58 -14.94
N ARG A 200 12.23 -12.67 -15.58
CA ARG A 200 12.14 -14.05 -15.05
C ARG A 200 13.45 -14.79 -15.34
N PRO A 201 13.84 -15.77 -14.51
CA PRO A 201 14.99 -16.63 -14.83
C PRO A 201 14.81 -17.30 -16.19
N GLY A 202 15.80 -17.17 -17.05
CA GLY A 202 15.78 -17.78 -18.40
C GLY A 202 14.99 -17.00 -19.47
N SER A 203 14.55 -15.75 -19.16
CA SER A 203 13.93 -14.86 -20.16
C SER A 203 14.96 -14.04 -20.91
#